data_a01c8bd732d450841ca89ff4f88efb3d
#
_entry.id   a01c8bd732d450841ca89ff4f88efb3d
#
_cell.length_a   1.000
_cell.length_b   1.000
_cell.length_c   1.000
_cell.angle_alpha   90.00
_cell.angle_beta   90.00
_cell.angle_gamma   90.00
#
_symmetry.space_group_name_H-M   'P 1'
#
loop_
_entity.id
_entity.type
_entity.pdbx_description
1 polymer ?
#
loop_
_entity_poly.entity_id
_entity_poly.type
_entity_poly.pdbx_seq_one_letter_code
_entity_poly.pdbx_strand_id
1 'polypeptide(L)'
;MERICPYCMNILSEGTSCPACGKDPEAYRPASHHFPPGTRLHDRYILGRVLGEGGFGITYLGLDTELERRVAVKEYFPTAFVKRETSLTLNVTCYTDAGQVCYEKGRSQFLKEARTMAKLEDIPEIVRVLDFFQANNTAYIVMEFLEGETLKDRTARLGRIPA
;
A
#
# COMPACT_ATOMS: atom_id res chain seq x y z
N MET A 1 -14.83 -17.73 -0.89
CA MET A 1 -14.23 -16.38 -0.81
C MET A 1 -13.99 -15.91 -2.24
N GLU A 2 -14.54 -14.78 -2.62
CA GLU A 2 -14.37 -14.27 -3.97
C GLU A 2 -12.90 -13.93 -4.23
N ARG A 3 -12.38 -14.37 -5.37
CA ARG A 3 -11.02 -14.03 -5.81
C ARG A 3 -11.01 -12.61 -6.35
N ILE A 4 -10.04 -11.82 -5.95
CA ILE A 4 -9.89 -10.42 -6.37
C ILE A 4 -8.61 -10.26 -7.20
N CYS A 5 -8.70 -9.52 -8.29
CA CYS A 5 -7.56 -9.23 -9.15
C CYS A 5 -6.56 -8.31 -8.43
N PRO A 6 -5.28 -8.71 -8.28
CA PRO A 6 -4.28 -7.86 -7.60
C PRO A 6 -3.97 -6.56 -8.35
N TYR A 7 -4.27 -6.49 -9.64
CA TYR A 7 -3.94 -5.34 -10.48
C TYR A 7 -5.02 -4.25 -10.51
N CYS A 8 -6.30 -4.59 -10.34
CA CYS A 8 -7.40 -3.64 -10.47
C CYS A 8 -8.46 -3.76 -9.37
N MET A 9 -8.34 -4.71 -8.46
CA MET A 9 -9.24 -4.99 -7.34
C MET A 9 -10.68 -5.41 -7.73
N ASN A 10 -10.91 -5.75 -9.00
CA ASN A 10 -12.19 -6.31 -9.42
C ASN A 10 -12.30 -7.80 -9.04
N ILE A 11 -13.53 -8.26 -8.82
CA ILE A 11 -13.83 -9.67 -8.59
C ILE A 11 -13.48 -10.47 -9.84
N LEU A 12 -12.81 -11.59 -9.63
CA LEU A 12 -12.44 -12.51 -10.70
C LEU A 12 -13.56 -13.52 -10.93
N SER A 13 -13.93 -13.67 -12.18
CA SER A 13 -14.69 -14.81 -12.68
C SER A 13 -13.76 -15.99 -13.00
N GLU A 14 -14.32 -17.11 -13.42
CA GLU A 14 -13.53 -18.23 -13.94
C GLU A 14 -12.75 -17.80 -15.19
N GLY A 15 -11.48 -18.20 -15.25
CA GLY A 15 -10.59 -17.86 -16.37
C GLY A 15 -9.17 -17.55 -15.93
N THR A 16 -8.26 -17.44 -16.91
CA THR A 16 -6.83 -17.18 -16.68
C THR A 16 -6.48 -15.68 -16.66
N SER A 17 -7.36 -14.83 -17.15
CA SER A 17 -7.15 -13.37 -17.18
C SER A 17 -8.32 -12.62 -16.57
N CYS A 18 -8.03 -11.48 -15.96
CA CYS A 18 -9.03 -10.62 -15.37
C CYS A 18 -9.91 -9.98 -16.46
N PRO A 19 -11.24 -10.12 -16.39
CA PRO A 19 -12.14 -9.56 -17.41
C PRO A 19 -12.13 -8.02 -17.44
N ALA A 20 -11.75 -7.37 -16.33
CA ALA A 20 -11.74 -5.91 -16.22
C ALA A 20 -10.44 -5.27 -16.73
N CYS A 21 -9.27 -5.85 -16.45
CA CYS A 21 -7.98 -5.26 -16.83
C CYS A 21 -7.15 -6.11 -17.79
N GLY A 22 -7.61 -7.32 -18.14
CA GLY A 22 -6.95 -8.22 -19.08
C GLY A 22 -5.67 -8.90 -18.58
N LYS A 23 -5.22 -8.59 -17.36
CA LYS A 23 -3.99 -9.17 -16.79
C LYS A 23 -4.25 -10.54 -16.19
N ASP A 24 -3.22 -11.39 -16.21
CA ASP A 24 -3.23 -12.67 -15.50
C ASP A 24 -2.94 -12.44 -14.01
N PRO A 25 -3.91 -12.68 -13.12
CA PRO A 25 -3.73 -12.50 -11.69
C PRO A 25 -2.64 -13.41 -11.09
N GLU A 26 -2.46 -14.58 -11.67
CA GLU A 26 -1.47 -15.57 -11.22
C GLU A 26 -0.04 -15.22 -11.65
N ALA A 27 0.14 -14.25 -12.55
CA ALA A 27 1.46 -13.78 -12.95
C ALA A 27 2.11 -12.82 -11.95
N TYR A 28 1.36 -12.26 -11.01
CA TYR A 28 1.89 -11.34 -10.01
C TYR A 28 2.79 -12.07 -9.00
N ARG A 29 4.01 -11.56 -8.82
CA ARG A 29 5.00 -12.12 -7.88
C ARG A 29 5.45 -11.01 -6.92
N PRO A 30 4.89 -10.95 -5.69
CA PRO A 30 5.38 -10.04 -4.66
C PRO A 30 6.76 -10.47 -4.14
N ALA A 31 7.55 -9.51 -3.66
CA ALA A 31 8.75 -9.83 -2.89
C ALA A 31 8.38 -10.52 -1.56
N SER A 32 9.35 -11.21 -0.95
CA SER A 32 9.12 -12.02 0.26
C SER A 32 8.64 -11.20 1.47
N HIS A 33 8.98 -9.91 1.51
CA HIS A 33 8.55 -8.98 2.56
C HIS A 33 7.26 -8.22 2.24
N HIS A 34 6.76 -8.33 1.00
CA HIS A 34 5.47 -7.76 0.62
C HIS A 34 4.32 -8.65 1.08
N PHE A 35 3.19 -8.05 1.41
CA PHE A 35 1.97 -8.82 1.62
C PHE A 35 1.54 -9.53 0.35
N PRO A 36 1.14 -10.82 0.45
CA PRO A 36 0.51 -11.51 -0.65
C PRO A 36 -0.80 -10.82 -1.06
N PRO A 37 -1.17 -10.81 -2.35
CA PRO A 37 -2.49 -10.35 -2.78
C PRO A 37 -3.61 -11.08 -2.05
N GLY A 38 -4.65 -10.37 -1.69
CA GLY A 38 -5.76 -10.91 -0.90
C GLY A 38 -5.56 -10.82 0.61
N THR A 39 -4.38 -10.37 1.10
CA THR A 39 -4.17 -10.11 2.52
C THR A 39 -5.19 -9.09 3.01
N ARG A 40 -5.87 -9.42 4.11
CA ARG A 40 -6.87 -8.55 4.73
C ARG A 40 -6.26 -7.80 5.92
N LEU A 41 -6.39 -6.51 5.92
CA LEU A 41 -5.98 -5.64 7.02
C LEU A 41 -7.21 -5.02 7.68
N HIS A 42 -7.19 -4.98 9.02
CA HIS A 42 -8.21 -4.33 9.85
C HIS A 42 -9.64 -4.82 9.51
N ASP A 43 -9.77 -6.09 9.11
CA ASP A 43 -11.01 -6.75 8.66
C ASP A 43 -11.78 -6.02 7.54
N ARG A 44 -11.22 -4.96 7.00
CA ARG A 44 -11.85 -4.05 6.05
C ARG A 44 -11.11 -3.94 4.71
N TYR A 45 -9.79 -3.85 4.73
CA TYR A 45 -9.01 -3.56 3.53
C TYR A 45 -8.38 -4.82 2.96
N ILE A 46 -8.64 -5.13 1.69
CA ILE A 46 -8.00 -6.24 0.98
C ILE A 46 -6.87 -5.67 0.13
N LEU A 47 -5.66 -6.20 0.27
CA LEU A 47 -4.49 -5.74 -0.47
C LEU A 47 -4.35 -6.44 -1.82
N GLY A 48 -3.96 -5.68 -2.83
CA GLY A 48 -3.56 -6.14 -4.15
C GLY A 48 -2.05 -6.00 -4.36
N ARG A 49 -1.66 -5.51 -5.54
CA ARG A 49 -0.26 -5.31 -5.91
C ARG A 49 0.38 -4.13 -5.18
N VAL A 50 1.71 -4.16 -5.10
CA VAL A 50 2.50 -3.00 -4.69
C VAL A 50 2.40 -1.91 -5.77
N LEU A 51 2.11 -0.68 -5.36
CA LEU A 51 2.12 0.53 -6.18
C LEU A 51 3.49 1.18 -6.20
N GLY A 52 4.21 1.11 -5.09
CA GLY A 52 5.54 1.66 -4.93
C GLY A 52 6.16 1.26 -3.60
N GLU A 53 7.48 1.30 -3.56
CA GLU A 53 8.29 1.03 -2.37
C GLU A 53 9.44 2.03 -2.30
N GLY A 54 9.73 2.51 -1.12
CA GLY A 54 10.85 3.40 -0.82
C GLY A 54 11.51 3.06 0.51
N GLY A 55 12.50 3.85 0.92
CA GLY A 55 13.25 3.62 2.15
C GLY A 55 12.43 3.67 3.43
N PHE A 56 11.23 4.22 3.39
CA PHE A 56 10.37 4.42 4.56
C PHE A 56 9.06 3.64 4.53
N GLY A 57 8.70 3.02 3.42
CA GLY A 57 7.46 2.29 3.36
C GLY A 57 7.12 1.67 2.02
N ILE A 58 6.05 0.90 2.07
CA ILE A 58 5.48 0.17 0.93
C ILE A 58 4.05 0.66 0.72
N THR A 59 3.70 1.01 -0.50
CA THR A 59 2.32 1.40 -0.84
C THR A 59 1.68 0.31 -1.68
N TYR A 60 0.52 -0.16 -1.26
CA TYR A 60 -0.28 -1.20 -1.92
C TYR A 60 -1.53 -0.61 -2.54
N LEU A 61 -1.95 -1.15 -3.66
CA LEU A 61 -3.33 -1.03 -4.10
C LEU A 61 -4.21 -1.84 -3.14
N GLY A 62 -5.33 -1.29 -2.73
CA GLY A 62 -6.28 -1.95 -1.84
C GLY A 62 -7.73 -1.76 -2.28
N LEU A 63 -8.60 -2.59 -1.71
CA LEU A 63 -10.05 -2.46 -1.77
C LEU A 63 -10.59 -2.21 -0.37
N ASP A 64 -11.30 -1.12 -0.19
CA ASP A 64 -12.15 -0.88 0.96
C ASP A 64 -13.44 -1.67 0.77
N THR A 65 -13.63 -2.73 1.56
CA THR A 65 -14.77 -3.64 1.41
C THR A 65 -16.09 -3.08 1.95
N GLU A 66 -16.04 -2.05 2.79
CA GLU A 66 -17.25 -1.39 3.31
C GLU A 66 -17.78 -0.36 2.31
N LEU A 67 -16.89 0.38 1.67
CA LEU A 67 -17.25 1.42 0.70
C LEU A 67 -17.12 0.96 -0.76
N GLU A 68 -16.73 -0.29 -0.98
CA GLU A 68 -16.57 -0.92 -2.30
C GLU A 68 -15.75 -0.08 -3.29
N ARG A 69 -14.68 0.53 -2.78
CA ARG A 69 -13.82 1.42 -3.58
C ARG A 69 -12.34 1.07 -3.46
N ARG A 70 -11.59 1.40 -4.51
CA ARG A 70 -10.12 1.29 -4.50
C ARG A 70 -9.53 2.35 -3.59
N VAL A 71 -8.48 1.94 -2.87
CA VAL A 71 -7.69 2.80 -1.97
C VAL A 71 -6.21 2.54 -2.19
N ALA A 72 -5.36 3.46 -1.76
CA ALA A 72 -3.93 3.23 -1.59
C ALA A 72 -3.63 3.03 -0.11
N VAL A 73 -2.96 1.92 0.23
CA VAL A 73 -2.60 1.60 1.62
C VAL A 73 -1.08 1.71 1.75
N LYS A 74 -0.62 2.72 2.47
CA LYS A 74 0.80 2.92 2.76
C LYS A 74 1.16 2.30 4.11
N GLU A 75 2.10 1.38 4.09
CA GLU A 75 2.68 0.75 5.28
C GLU A 75 3.97 1.45 5.68
N TYR A 76 4.16 1.71 6.96
CA TYR A 76 5.46 2.11 7.51
C TYR A 76 6.39 0.91 7.57
N PHE A 77 7.38 0.87 6.68
CA PHE A 77 8.32 -0.24 6.54
C PHE A 77 9.73 0.28 6.21
N PRO A 78 10.45 0.86 7.19
CA PRO A 78 11.79 1.38 6.97
C PRO A 78 12.80 0.24 6.86
N THR A 79 13.14 -0.15 5.64
CA THR A 79 13.96 -1.32 5.32
C THR A 79 15.33 -1.33 5.98
N ALA A 80 15.85 -0.15 6.39
CA ALA A 80 17.10 -0.03 7.13
C ALA A 80 17.03 -0.62 8.55
N PHE A 81 15.85 -0.71 9.15
CA PHE A 81 15.66 -1.11 10.54
C PHE A 81 14.86 -2.39 10.73
N VAL A 82 14.05 -2.76 9.73
CA VAL A 82 13.06 -3.83 9.88
C VAL A 82 13.11 -4.86 8.78
N LYS A 83 12.57 -6.02 9.11
CA LYS A 83 12.34 -7.14 8.18
C LYS A 83 10.98 -7.77 8.42
N ARG A 84 10.51 -8.49 7.43
CA ARG A 84 9.38 -9.40 7.50
C ARG A 84 9.57 -10.51 6.47
N GLU A 85 9.18 -11.72 6.84
CA GLU A 85 9.05 -12.85 5.95
C GLU A 85 7.58 -13.28 5.96
N THR A 86 6.83 -12.90 4.94
CA THR A 86 5.36 -13.06 4.91
C THR A 86 4.90 -14.51 4.84
N SER A 87 5.79 -15.44 4.49
CA SER A 87 5.52 -16.88 4.60
C SER A 87 5.45 -17.38 6.06
N LEU A 88 6.04 -16.63 6.99
CA LEU A 88 6.13 -16.99 8.41
C LEU A 88 5.23 -16.11 9.28
N THR A 89 5.19 -14.83 9.02
CA THR A 89 4.45 -13.84 9.84
C THR A 89 4.11 -12.59 9.06
N LEU A 90 3.00 -11.96 9.41
CA LEU A 90 2.65 -10.62 8.91
C LEU A 90 3.30 -9.50 9.74
N ASN A 91 3.85 -9.83 10.92
CA ASN A 91 4.45 -8.85 11.82
C ASN A 91 5.81 -8.35 11.32
N VAL A 92 6.01 -7.06 11.46
CA VAL A 92 7.32 -6.41 11.26
C VAL A 92 8.21 -6.66 12.46
N THR A 93 9.47 -6.97 12.20
CA THR A 93 10.48 -7.23 13.24
C THR A 93 11.70 -6.34 13.00
N CYS A 94 12.23 -5.72 14.07
CA CYS A 94 13.46 -4.95 13.97
C CYS A 94 14.69 -5.86 13.94
N TYR A 95 15.74 -5.43 13.24
CA TYR A 95 17.01 -6.18 13.17
C TYR A 95 17.78 -6.15 14.49
N THR A 96 17.71 -5.04 15.23
CA THR A 96 18.47 -4.80 16.46
C THR A 96 17.64 -4.04 17.48
N ASP A 97 18.02 -4.12 18.76
CA ASP A 97 17.39 -3.36 19.84
C ASP A 97 17.60 -1.83 19.66
N ALA A 98 18.76 -1.42 19.17
CA ALA A 98 19.01 -0.02 18.84
C ALA A 98 18.11 0.48 17.71
N GLY A 99 17.86 -0.36 16.69
CA GLY A 99 16.93 -0.10 15.61
C GLY A 99 15.48 0.01 16.08
N GLN A 100 15.10 -0.73 17.14
CA GLN A 100 13.76 -0.67 17.73
C GLN A 100 13.39 0.73 18.18
N VAL A 101 14.30 1.44 18.85
CA VAL A 101 14.06 2.82 19.33
C VAL A 101 13.81 3.77 18.15
N CYS A 102 14.65 3.69 17.12
CA CYS A 102 14.49 4.50 15.90
C CYS A 102 13.20 4.16 15.17
N TYR A 103 12.86 2.88 15.10
CA TYR A 103 11.63 2.39 14.48
C TYR A 103 10.38 2.92 15.16
N GLU A 104 10.30 2.83 16.48
CA GLU A 104 9.15 3.30 17.26
C GLU A 104 8.94 4.81 17.12
N LYS A 105 10.05 5.58 17.15
CA LYS A 105 10.02 7.02 16.92
C LYS A 105 9.50 7.37 15.52
N GLY A 106 9.99 6.68 14.51
CA GLY A 106 9.57 6.86 13.13
C GLY A 106 8.11 6.45 12.91
N ARG A 107 7.65 5.36 13.52
CA ARG A 107 6.25 4.94 13.51
C ARG A 107 5.32 6.00 14.10
N SER A 108 5.69 6.57 15.24
CA SER A 108 4.94 7.65 15.88
C SER A 108 4.88 8.89 14.99
N GLN A 109 5.99 9.25 14.33
CA GLN A 109 6.04 10.36 13.39
C GLN A 109 5.15 10.10 12.16
N PHE A 110 5.18 8.88 11.62
CA PHE A 110 4.33 8.47 10.50
C PHE A 110 2.83 8.65 10.81
N LEU A 111 2.39 8.24 11.99
CA LEU A 111 1.00 8.45 12.45
C LEU A 111 0.66 9.91 12.69
N LYS A 112 1.63 10.71 13.17
CA LYS A 112 1.44 12.15 13.34
C LYS A 112 1.25 12.85 12.00
N GLU A 113 2.02 12.47 10.99
CA GLU A 113 1.86 12.96 9.61
C GLU A 113 0.50 12.61 9.04
N ALA A 114 0.03 11.37 9.24
CA ALA A 114 -1.31 10.95 8.82
C ALA A 114 -2.40 11.84 9.43
N ARG A 115 -2.33 12.14 10.73
CA ARG A 115 -3.28 13.04 11.41
C ARG A 115 -3.22 14.46 10.86
N THR A 116 -2.03 14.95 10.53
CA THR A 116 -1.85 16.27 9.92
C THR A 116 -2.46 16.34 8.54
N MET A 117 -2.19 15.33 7.69
CA MET A 117 -2.78 15.25 6.34
C MET A 117 -4.31 15.11 6.39
N ALA A 118 -4.85 14.36 7.35
CA ALA A 118 -6.29 14.20 7.49
C ALA A 118 -7.03 15.52 7.78
N LYS A 119 -6.35 16.52 8.36
CA LYS A 119 -6.91 17.85 8.60
C LYS A 119 -6.93 18.74 7.35
N LEU A 120 -6.27 18.31 6.28
CA LEU A 120 -6.12 19.05 5.02
C LEU A 120 -7.04 18.49 3.93
N GLU A 121 -8.10 17.78 4.30
CA GLU A 121 -9.01 17.10 3.37
C GLU A 121 -9.72 18.04 2.38
N ASP A 122 -9.85 19.32 2.74
CA ASP A 122 -10.49 20.33 1.90
C ASP A 122 -9.55 20.93 0.83
N ILE A 123 -8.26 20.52 0.83
CA ILE A 123 -7.28 21.00 -0.14
C ILE A 123 -7.17 20.00 -1.29
N PRO A 124 -7.69 20.32 -2.50
CA PRO A 124 -7.79 19.37 -3.61
C PRO A 124 -6.44 18.89 -4.16
N GLU A 125 -5.36 19.64 -3.93
CA GLU A 125 -4.00 19.30 -4.36
C GLU A 125 -3.30 18.31 -3.43
N ILE A 126 -3.90 18.01 -2.27
CA ILE A 126 -3.35 17.07 -1.28
C ILE A 126 -4.16 15.78 -1.32
N VAL A 127 -3.45 14.65 -1.39
CA VAL A 127 -4.05 13.31 -1.29
C VAL A 127 -4.85 13.19 0.00
N ARG A 128 -6.12 12.79 -0.12
CA ARG A 128 -7.01 12.63 1.03
C ARG A 128 -6.65 11.38 1.82
N VAL A 129 -6.43 11.54 3.12
CA VAL A 129 -6.32 10.45 4.08
C VAL A 129 -7.72 10.00 4.50
N LEU A 130 -8.02 8.73 4.34
CA LEU A 130 -9.33 8.15 4.63
C LEU A 130 -9.37 7.45 5.98
N ASP A 131 -8.24 6.85 6.38
CA ASP A 131 -8.10 6.11 7.62
C ASP A 131 -6.61 5.97 7.98
N PHE A 132 -6.31 5.66 9.23
CA PHE A 132 -4.99 5.24 9.68
C PHE A 132 -5.10 4.38 10.94
N PHE A 133 -4.27 3.35 11.04
CA PHE A 133 -4.32 2.40 12.15
C PHE A 133 -2.98 1.71 12.36
N GLN A 134 -2.87 0.98 13.47
CA GLN A 134 -1.72 0.15 13.80
C GLN A 134 -2.14 -1.32 13.80
N ALA A 135 -1.33 -2.16 13.17
CA ALA A 135 -1.43 -3.61 13.16
C ALA A 135 -0.08 -4.21 12.74
N ASN A 136 0.11 -5.50 12.95
CA ASN A 136 1.31 -6.23 12.51
C ASN A 136 2.63 -5.60 12.98
N ASN A 137 2.63 -5.00 14.16
CA ASN A 137 3.75 -4.25 14.75
C ASN A 137 4.23 -3.08 13.88
N THR A 138 3.34 -2.51 13.06
CA THR A 138 3.61 -1.33 12.22
C THR A 138 2.39 -0.41 12.16
N ALA A 139 2.40 0.55 11.25
CA ALA A 139 1.33 1.51 11.05
C ALA A 139 0.97 1.61 9.57
N TYR A 140 -0.28 1.92 9.31
CA TYR A 140 -0.85 2.06 7.98
C TYR A 140 -1.58 3.38 7.83
N ILE A 141 -1.48 3.97 6.63
CA ILE A 141 -2.30 5.10 6.20
C ILE A 141 -3.10 4.64 4.99
N VAL A 142 -4.41 4.77 5.05
CA VAL A 142 -5.30 4.52 3.91
C VAL A 142 -5.63 5.86 3.26
N MET A 143 -5.37 5.96 1.97
CA MET A 143 -5.55 7.17 1.18
C MET A 143 -6.43 6.89 -0.02
N GLU A 144 -7.00 7.94 -0.60
CA GLU A 144 -7.63 7.82 -1.91
C GLU A 144 -6.65 7.26 -2.94
N PHE A 145 -7.14 6.39 -3.81
CA PHE A 145 -6.36 5.90 -4.94
C PHE A 145 -6.49 6.88 -6.10
N LEU A 146 -5.36 7.42 -6.53
CA LEU A 146 -5.28 8.31 -7.68
C LEU A 146 -4.98 7.49 -8.95
N GLU A 147 -5.88 7.52 -9.92
CA GLU A 147 -5.64 6.95 -11.23
C GLU A 147 -4.76 7.90 -12.06
N GLY A 148 -3.77 7.34 -12.74
CA GLY A 148 -2.86 8.11 -13.58
C GLY A 148 -1.45 7.56 -13.57
N GLU A 149 -0.52 8.37 -14.05
CA GLU A 149 0.91 8.09 -14.06
C GLU A 149 1.66 9.08 -13.15
N THR A 150 2.80 8.65 -12.63
CA THR A 150 3.68 9.55 -11.88
C THR A 150 4.37 10.54 -12.83
N LEU A 151 4.79 11.70 -12.32
CA LEU A 151 5.62 12.64 -13.08
C LEU A 151 6.91 11.98 -13.62
N LYS A 152 7.48 11.07 -12.84
CA LYS A 152 8.65 10.28 -13.23
C LYS A 152 8.36 9.42 -14.46
N ASP A 153 7.25 8.68 -14.45
CA ASP A 153 6.85 7.81 -15.56
C ASP A 153 6.49 8.65 -16.79
N ARG A 154 5.78 9.74 -16.58
CA ARG A 154 5.43 10.69 -17.66
C ARG A 154 6.67 11.32 -18.29
N THR A 155 7.64 11.74 -17.49
CA THR A 155 8.90 12.29 -17.98
C THR A 155 9.71 11.25 -18.72
N ALA A 156 9.75 10.00 -18.22
CA ALA A 156 10.43 8.89 -18.90
C ALA A 156 9.79 8.58 -20.27
N ARG A 157 8.46 8.70 -20.39
CA ARG A 157 7.71 8.42 -21.63
C ARG A 157 7.75 9.57 -22.63
N LEU A 158 7.61 10.81 -22.17
CA LEU A 158 7.47 12.01 -23.00
C LEU A 158 8.76 12.82 -23.12
N GLY A 159 9.80 12.50 -22.34
CA GLY A 159 10.97 13.31 -22.20
C GLY A 159 10.69 14.54 -21.33
N ARG A 160 10.94 15.74 -21.86
CA ARG A 160 10.74 17.00 -21.13
C ARG A 160 9.25 17.32 -20.98
N ILE A 161 8.84 17.68 -19.77
CA ILE A 161 7.50 18.21 -19.52
C ILE A 161 7.52 19.71 -19.97
N PRO A 162 6.62 20.14 -20.85
CA PRO A 162 6.48 21.54 -21.17
C PRO A 162 6.12 22.37 -19.92
N ALA A 163 6.66 23.57 -19.82
CA ALA A 163 6.31 24.50 -18.75
C ALA A 163 4.87 24.99 -18.89
#